data_6cee990a4bb8cb5412f4b664d876ea40
#
_entry.id   6cee990a4bb8cb5412f4b664d876ea40
#
_cell.length_a   1.000
_cell.length_b   1.000
_cell.length_c   1.000
_cell.angle_alpha   90.00
_cell.angle_beta   90.00
_cell.angle_gamma   90.00
#
_symmetry.space_group_name_H-M   'P 1'
#
loop_
_entity.id
_entity.type
_entity.pdbx_description
1 polymer ?
#
loop_
_entity_poly.entity_id
_entity_poly.type
_entity_poly.pdbx_seq_one_letter_code
_entity_poly.pdbx_strand_id
1 'polypeptide(L)'
;MKHFLITLLFFVCGSAYSCQGLLDTDVKILNKKEYKNLCEFEDKTILVVNTASKCGFTYQYEQLETLQRRFKENDFTVLAFPSRNFLNQEYRDEEQVEEFCKSTFDVSFPMFSIADVGNRTKNPFYKKLFEITDDRPKWNFHKFLITKDGEIKSFSHKIDPLDERVVGAIQDSINS
;
A
#
# COMPACT_ATOMS: atom_id res chain seq x y z
N MET A 1 -4.73 -65.15 16.00
CA MET A 1 -5.53 -64.08 15.47
C MET A 1 -4.65 -62.83 15.57
N LYS A 2 -4.15 -62.31 14.42
CA LYS A 2 -3.29 -61.10 14.36
C LYS A 2 -4.19 -59.91 13.99
N HIS A 3 -4.33 -58.97 14.92
CA HIS A 3 -5.07 -57.72 14.65
C HIS A 3 -4.17 -56.73 13.92
N PHE A 4 -4.56 -56.42 12.68
CA PHE A 4 -3.90 -55.41 11.86
C PHE A 4 -4.54 -54.06 12.18
N LEU A 5 -3.78 -53.21 12.84
CA LEU A 5 -4.21 -51.81 13.10
C LEU A 5 -3.91 -50.98 11.85
N ILE A 6 -4.96 -50.59 11.11
CA ILE A 6 -4.86 -49.66 9.99
C ILE A 6 -4.87 -48.25 10.56
N THR A 7 -3.70 -47.60 10.57
CA THR A 7 -3.58 -46.19 10.94
C THR A 7 -3.98 -45.34 9.72
N LEU A 8 -5.14 -44.72 9.78
CA LEU A 8 -5.64 -43.80 8.75
C LEU A 8 -4.91 -42.44 8.92
N LEU A 9 -3.92 -42.17 8.06
CA LEU A 9 -3.31 -40.84 7.96
C LEU A 9 -4.29 -39.88 7.27
N PHE A 10 -4.88 -38.97 8.02
CA PHE A 10 -5.59 -37.84 7.46
C PHE A 10 -4.57 -36.82 6.90
N PHE A 11 -4.44 -36.81 5.58
CA PHE A 11 -3.75 -35.72 4.89
C PHE A 11 -4.68 -34.50 4.92
N VAL A 12 -4.41 -33.55 5.83
CA VAL A 12 -5.03 -32.23 5.81
C VAL A 12 -4.39 -31.50 4.63
N CYS A 13 -5.06 -31.52 3.49
CA CYS A 13 -4.70 -30.67 2.36
C CYS A 13 -5.07 -29.24 2.74
N GLY A 14 -4.13 -28.51 3.32
CA GLY A 14 -4.24 -27.07 3.53
C GLY A 14 -4.33 -26.43 2.14
N SER A 15 -5.51 -25.93 1.78
CA SER A 15 -5.66 -25.06 0.62
C SER A 15 -4.79 -23.83 0.88
N ALA A 16 -3.63 -23.75 0.24
CA ALA A 16 -2.88 -22.53 0.14
C ALA A 16 -3.78 -21.55 -0.65
N TYR A 17 -4.46 -20.66 0.06
CA TYR A 17 -5.09 -19.52 -0.59
C TYR A 17 -3.97 -18.72 -1.25
N SER A 18 -3.92 -18.79 -2.56
CA SER A 18 -3.02 -17.99 -3.37
C SER A 18 -3.67 -16.64 -3.55
N CYS A 19 -3.11 -15.61 -2.93
CA CYS A 19 -3.44 -14.22 -3.26
C CYS A 19 -3.31 -14.02 -4.77
N GLN A 20 -4.29 -13.41 -5.39
CA GLN A 20 -4.34 -13.19 -6.84
C GLN A 20 -4.66 -11.74 -7.16
N GLY A 21 -4.42 -11.34 -8.40
CA GLY A 21 -4.80 -10.03 -8.89
C GLY A 21 -3.82 -8.90 -8.54
N LEU A 22 -4.35 -7.77 -8.02
CA LEU A 22 -3.57 -6.54 -7.80
C LEU A 22 -2.43 -6.73 -6.80
N LEU A 23 -2.70 -7.38 -5.67
CA LEU A 23 -1.73 -7.55 -4.59
C LEU A 23 -0.69 -8.65 -4.86
N ASP A 24 -0.92 -9.57 -5.80
CA ASP A 24 0.10 -10.52 -6.23
C ASP A 24 1.18 -9.81 -7.06
N THR A 25 1.96 -9.00 -6.38
CA THR A 25 2.99 -8.15 -6.99
C THR A 25 4.14 -7.95 -6.02
N ASP A 26 5.35 -8.29 -6.48
CA ASP A 26 6.58 -7.99 -5.75
C ASP A 26 6.99 -6.55 -5.96
N VAL A 27 7.18 -5.81 -4.87
CA VAL A 27 7.65 -4.42 -4.88
C VAL A 27 8.92 -4.29 -4.05
N LYS A 28 9.89 -3.51 -4.55
CA LYS A 28 11.14 -3.27 -3.84
C LYS A 28 10.90 -2.37 -2.64
N ILE A 29 11.43 -2.73 -1.48
CA ILE A 29 11.36 -1.90 -0.27
C ILE A 29 12.31 -0.69 -0.45
N LEU A 30 11.88 0.48 0.03
CA LEU A 30 12.66 1.70 -0.03
C LEU A 30 14.06 1.49 0.58
N ASN A 31 15.07 1.96 -0.14
CA ASN A 31 16.49 1.92 0.27
C ASN A 31 17.01 0.50 0.67
N LYS A 32 16.36 -0.58 0.17
CA LYS A 32 16.80 -1.96 0.43
C LYS A 32 16.98 -2.72 -0.88
N LYS A 33 17.72 -3.84 -0.82
CA LYS A 33 17.83 -4.80 -1.93
C LYS A 33 16.72 -5.87 -1.88
N GLU A 34 15.79 -5.74 -0.96
CA GLU A 34 14.73 -6.69 -0.66
C GLU A 34 13.44 -6.30 -1.38
N TYR A 35 12.67 -7.32 -1.73
CA TYR A 35 11.33 -7.18 -2.27
C TYR A 35 10.32 -7.72 -1.27
N LYS A 36 9.13 -7.14 -1.29
CA LYS A 36 7.99 -7.59 -0.52
C LYS A 36 6.84 -7.88 -1.47
N ASN A 37 6.25 -9.06 -1.36
CA ASN A 37 5.01 -9.36 -2.06
C ASN A 37 3.84 -8.68 -1.34
N LEU A 38 3.03 -7.93 -2.07
CA LEU A 38 1.92 -7.18 -1.46
C LEU A 38 0.78 -8.06 -0.95
N CYS A 39 0.78 -9.38 -1.27
CA CYS A 39 -0.13 -10.34 -0.65
C CYS A 39 -0.01 -10.39 0.88
N GLU A 40 1.10 -9.95 1.45
CA GLU A 40 1.23 -9.81 2.91
C GLU A 40 0.21 -8.84 3.54
N PHE A 41 -0.47 -8.05 2.71
CA PHE A 41 -1.48 -7.08 3.12
C PHE A 41 -2.90 -7.48 2.68
N GLU A 42 -3.11 -8.71 2.19
CA GLU A 42 -4.37 -9.16 1.59
C GLU A 42 -5.58 -8.99 2.53
N ASP A 43 -5.40 -9.25 3.83
CA ASP A 43 -6.46 -9.15 4.82
C ASP A 43 -6.66 -7.73 5.39
N LYS A 44 -6.04 -6.72 4.77
CA LYS A 44 -6.06 -5.33 5.27
C LYS A 44 -6.81 -4.38 4.36
N THR A 45 -7.39 -3.37 4.97
CA THR A 45 -7.75 -2.12 4.29
C THR A 45 -6.46 -1.35 3.99
N ILE A 46 -6.17 -1.06 2.73
CA ILE A 46 -4.88 -0.51 2.29
C ILE A 46 -5.08 0.88 1.69
N LEU A 47 -4.38 1.89 2.21
CA LEU A 47 -4.32 3.21 1.59
C LEU A 47 -3.01 3.38 0.83
N VAL A 48 -3.04 3.23 -0.49
CA VAL A 48 -1.91 3.44 -1.39
C VAL A 48 -1.76 4.92 -1.70
N VAL A 49 -0.55 5.47 -1.55
CA VAL A 49 -0.27 6.89 -1.80
C VAL A 49 1.03 7.07 -2.57
N ASN A 50 1.01 7.83 -3.66
CA ASN A 50 2.24 8.31 -4.28
C ASN A 50 2.70 9.59 -3.59
N THR A 51 3.90 9.60 -3.03
CA THR A 51 4.40 10.66 -2.16
C THR A 51 5.55 11.46 -2.77
N ALA A 52 5.88 12.60 -2.16
CA ALA A 52 7.06 13.39 -2.51
C ALA A 52 7.51 14.29 -1.36
N SER A 53 8.83 14.39 -1.14
CA SER A 53 9.44 15.11 -0.01
C SER A 53 9.49 16.63 -0.19
N LYS A 54 9.33 17.14 -1.43
CA LYS A 54 9.49 18.57 -1.78
C LYS A 54 8.23 19.18 -2.42
N CYS A 55 7.07 18.67 -2.04
CA CYS A 55 5.77 19.07 -2.58
C CYS A 55 5.06 20.01 -1.60
N GLY A 56 4.20 20.89 -2.12
CA GLY A 56 3.32 21.69 -1.27
C GLY A 56 2.35 20.87 -0.41
N PHE A 57 2.15 19.59 -0.74
CA PHE A 57 1.31 18.65 0.00
C PHE A 57 2.11 17.71 0.93
N THR A 58 3.41 17.94 1.12
CA THR A 58 4.30 17.08 1.94
C THR A 58 3.83 16.97 3.39
N TYR A 59 3.10 17.97 3.92
CA TYR A 59 2.46 17.93 5.24
C TYR A 59 1.51 16.73 5.41
N GLN A 60 0.98 16.18 4.31
CA GLN A 60 0.10 15.00 4.38
C GLN A 60 0.79 13.75 4.92
N TYR A 61 2.13 13.69 4.96
CA TYR A 61 2.83 12.59 5.65
C TYR A 61 2.43 12.48 7.13
N GLU A 62 2.31 13.61 7.85
CA GLU A 62 1.87 13.63 9.24
C GLU A 62 0.44 13.08 9.40
N GLN A 63 -0.44 13.42 8.46
CA GLN A 63 -1.82 12.94 8.47
C GLN A 63 -1.91 11.45 8.12
N LEU A 64 -1.08 10.96 7.18
CA LEU A 64 -0.96 9.54 6.85
C LEU A 64 -0.43 8.73 8.05
N GLU A 65 0.57 9.25 8.75
CA GLU A 65 1.09 8.61 9.95
C GLU A 65 0.04 8.60 11.08
N THR A 66 -0.76 9.66 11.20
CA THR A 66 -1.90 9.70 12.12
C THR A 66 -2.91 8.59 11.81
N LEU A 67 -3.26 8.39 10.54
CA LEU A 67 -4.14 7.28 10.12
C LEU A 67 -3.51 5.92 10.44
N GLN A 68 -2.22 5.75 10.11
CA GLN A 68 -1.50 4.51 10.40
C GLN A 68 -1.56 4.17 11.89
N ARG A 69 -1.23 5.11 12.76
CA ARG A 69 -1.26 4.89 14.22
C ARG A 69 -2.67 4.64 14.75
N ARG A 70 -3.66 5.34 14.20
CA ARG A 70 -5.06 5.22 14.63
C ARG A 70 -5.65 3.86 14.29
N PHE A 71 -5.33 3.28 13.11
CA PHE A 71 -6.03 2.12 12.59
C PHE A 71 -5.17 0.86 12.42
N LYS A 72 -3.88 0.88 12.74
CA LYS A 72 -2.97 -0.27 12.53
C LYS A 72 -3.42 -1.56 13.21
N GLU A 73 -4.08 -1.46 14.36
CA GLU A 73 -4.59 -2.62 15.12
C GLU A 73 -5.95 -3.11 14.57
N ASN A 74 -6.50 -2.44 13.55
CA ASN A 74 -7.78 -2.76 12.92
C ASN A 74 -7.59 -3.23 11.48
N ASP A 75 -6.51 -3.96 11.17
CA ASP A 75 -6.19 -4.43 9.83
C ASP A 75 -6.17 -3.32 8.77
N PHE A 76 -5.52 -2.21 9.08
CA PHE A 76 -5.27 -1.11 8.17
C PHE A 76 -3.77 -0.87 7.97
N THR A 77 -3.39 -0.45 6.77
CA THR A 77 -2.04 0.04 6.52
C THR A 77 -2.00 1.09 5.41
N VAL A 78 -1.08 2.04 5.53
CA VAL A 78 -0.66 2.91 4.44
C VAL A 78 0.47 2.22 3.67
N LEU A 79 0.44 2.25 2.35
CA LEU A 79 1.56 1.86 1.48
C LEU A 79 2.02 3.08 0.67
N ALA A 80 3.21 3.58 0.94
CA ALA A 80 3.73 4.76 0.29
C ALA A 80 4.73 4.43 -0.83
N PHE A 81 4.55 5.11 -1.95
CA PHE A 81 5.41 5.01 -3.13
C PHE A 81 5.96 6.40 -3.48
N PRO A 82 7.15 6.78 -3.02
CA PRO A 82 7.78 8.02 -3.44
C PRO A 82 7.85 8.11 -4.96
N SER A 83 7.59 9.28 -5.53
CA SER A 83 7.55 9.44 -6.98
C SER A 83 8.14 10.76 -7.46
N ARG A 84 8.79 10.73 -8.60
CA ARG A 84 9.39 11.90 -9.26
C ARG A 84 8.59 12.40 -10.46
N ASN A 85 7.44 11.79 -10.77
CA ASN A 85 6.66 12.11 -11.97
C ASN A 85 6.14 13.56 -11.99
N PHE A 86 5.93 14.18 -10.84
CA PHE A 86 5.37 15.52 -10.74
C PHE A 86 6.46 16.52 -10.35
N LEU A 87 6.99 17.23 -11.35
CA LEU A 87 8.00 18.29 -11.24
C LEU A 87 9.28 17.86 -10.49
N ASN A 88 9.63 16.57 -10.49
CA ASN A 88 10.79 16.04 -9.77
C ASN A 88 10.83 16.43 -8.27
N GLN A 89 9.68 16.51 -7.62
CA GLN A 89 9.54 16.94 -6.21
C GLN A 89 9.96 15.87 -5.20
N GLU A 90 10.60 14.78 -5.63
CA GLU A 90 11.20 13.80 -4.73
C GLU A 90 12.72 13.78 -4.90
N TYR A 91 13.44 13.37 -3.85
CA TYR A 91 14.87 13.09 -3.92
C TYR A 91 15.16 12.00 -4.96
N ARG A 92 16.40 12.00 -5.50
CA ARG A 92 16.83 10.93 -6.39
C ARG A 92 17.31 9.69 -5.64
N ASP A 93 17.86 9.93 -4.47
CA ASP A 93 18.46 8.94 -3.61
C ASP A 93 17.42 8.45 -2.60
N GLU A 94 17.22 7.14 -2.55
CA GLU A 94 16.26 6.50 -1.65
C GLU A 94 16.66 6.63 -0.18
N GLU A 95 17.96 6.72 0.14
CA GLU A 95 18.46 6.96 1.50
C GLU A 95 17.99 8.35 2.00
N GLN A 96 18.08 9.37 1.14
CA GLN A 96 17.58 10.71 1.47
C GLN A 96 16.06 10.74 1.68
N VAL A 97 15.30 9.95 0.90
CA VAL A 97 13.85 9.84 1.09
C VAL A 97 13.54 9.19 2.45
N GLU A 98 14.20 8.07 2.76
CA GLU A 98 14.01 7.34 4.01
C GLU A 98 14.35 8.23 5.22
N GLU A 99 15.52 8.87 5.19
CA GLU A 99 15.96 9.77 6.26
C GLU A 99 14.98 10.94 6.46
N PHE A 100 14.56 11.60 5.38
CA PHE A 100 13.59 12.70 5.44
C PHE A 100 12.26 12.26 6.05
N CYS A 101 11.69 11.17 5.59
CA CYS A 101 10.41 10.66 6.09
C CYS A 101 10.50 10.25 7.57
N LYS A 102 11.61 9.61 7.96
CA LYS A 102 11.82 9.17 9.33
C LYS A 102 12.10 10.33 10.28
N SER A 103 13.02 11.23 9.91
CA SER A 103 13.44 12.32 10.79
C SER A 103 12.38 13.44 10.93
N THR A 104 11.60 13.70 9.87
CA THR A 104 10.65 14.83 9.84
C THR A 104 9.25 14.42 10.31
N PHE A 105 8.78 13.22 9.95
CA PHE A 105 7.40 12.78 10.17
C PHE A 105 7.29 11.52 11.02
N ASP A 106 8.42 10.90 11.42
CA ASP A 106 8.48 9.62 12.14
C ASP A 106 7.64 8.52 11.46
N VAL A 107 7.68 8.47 10.12
CA VAL A 107 6.90 7.53 9.32
C VAL A 107 7.15 6.10 9.77
N SER A 108 6.07 5.37 10.07
CA SER A 108 6.10 3.98 10.52
C SER A 108 5.46 2.99 9.52
N PHE A 109 4.70 3.48 8.56
CA PHE A 109 4.07 2.64 7.53
C PHE A 109 5.08 2.19 6.46
N PRO A 110 4.79 1.09 5.74
CA PRO A 110 5.64 0.57 4.67
C PRO A 110 5.88 1.60 3.55
N MET A 111 7.14 1.78 3.19
CA MET A 111 7.58 2.59 2.06
C MET A 111 8.31 1.74 1.04
N PHE A 112 8.04 1.96 -0.24
CA PHE A 112 8.63 1.22 -1.35
C PHE A 112 9.56 2.11 -2.18
N SER A 113 10.37 1.49 -3.03
CA SER A 113 11.28 2.19 -3.93
C SER A 113 10.56 3.27 -4.73
N ILE A 114 11.33 4.30 -5.13
CA ILE A 114 10.82 5.38 -5.99
C ILE A 114 10.14 4.79 -7.22
N ALA A 115 8.84 5.06 -7.35
CA ALA A 115 7.99 4.48 -8.37
C ALA A 115 7.69 5.47 -9.50
N ASP A 116 7.65 4.95 -10.73
CA ASP A 116 6.98 5.63 -11.82
C ASP A 116 5.46 5.41 -11.69
N VAL A 117 4.72 6.50 -11.54
CA VAL A 117 3.25 6.51 -11.45
C VAL A 117 2.60 7.28 -12.60
N GLY A 118 3.35 7.49 -13.67
CA GLY A 118 2.89 8.19 -14.88
C GLY A 118 2.05 7.30 -15.81
N ASN A 119 1.52 7.91 -16.86
CA ASN A 119 0.62 7.25 -17.82
C ASN A 119 1.22 6.01 -18.53
N ARG A 120 2.54 5.91 -18.62
CA ARG A 120 3.26 4.79 -19.24
C ARG A 120 4.12 4.07 -18.20
N THR A 121 3.61 3.97 -16.99
CA THR A 121 4.34 3.34 -15.89
C THR A 121 4.82 1.92 -16.24
N LYS A 122 6.05 1.63 -15.82
CA LYS A 122 6.62 0.27 -15.83
C LYS A 122 6.55 -0.38 -14.45
N ASN A 123 6.09 0.36 -13.42
CA ASN A 123 5.87 -0.22 -12.10
C ASN A 123 4.74 -1.25 -12.19
N PRO A 124 4.96 -2.53 -11.86
CA PRO A 124 3.98 -3.59 -12.09
C PRO A 124 2.71 -3.42 -11.26
N PHE A 125 2.83 -2.90 -10.03
CA PHE A 125 1.68 -2.64 -9.17
C PHE A 125 0.81 -1.51 -9.73
N TYR A 126 1.40 -0.34 -10.04
CA TYR A 126 0.64 0.78 -10.60
C TYR A 126 0.06 0.47 -11.97
N LYS A 127 0.73 -0.36 -12.78
CA LYS A 127 0.17 -0.81 -14.06
C LYS A 127 -1.14 -1.58 -13.85
N LYS A 128 -1.15 -2.59 -12.97
CA LYS A 128 -2.36 -3.35 -12.62
C LYS A 128 -3.45 -2.45 -12.02
N LEU A 129 -3.06 -1.55 -11.09
CA LEU A 129 -3.98 -0.61 -10.44
C LEU A 129 -4.71 0.27 -11.47
N PHE A 130 -3.99 0.78 -12.46
CA PHE A 130 -4.56 1.62 -13.52
C PHE A 130 -5.43 0.84 -14.50
N GLU A 131 -5.11 -0.43 -14.76
CA GLU A 131 -5.94 -1.32 -15.58
C GLU A 131 -7.28 -1.63 -14.91
N ILE A 132 -7.30 -1.71 -13.58
CA ILE A 132 -8.52 -2.00 -12.80
C ILE A 132 -9.38 -0.75 -12.62
N THR A 133 -8.76 0.40 -12.30
CA THR A 133 -9.49 1.60 -11.86
C THR A 133 -9.79 2.58 -13.00
N ASP A 134 -9.09 2.47 -14.12
CA ASP A 134 -9.02 3.49 -15.18
C ASP A 134 -8.70 4.91 -14.66
N ASP A 135 -8.13 5.00 -13.44
CA ASP A 135 -7.72 6.27 -12.82
C ASP A 135 -6.21 6.29 -12.56
N ARG A 136 -5.65 7.50 -12.51
CA ARG A 136 -4.21 7.72 -12.35
C ARG A 136 -3.93 8.92 -11.47
N PRO A 137 -2.81 8.92 -10.74
CA PRO A 137 -2.37 10.09 -10.00
C PRO A 137 -2.23 11.30 -10.92
N LYS A 138 -2.91 12.41 -10.57
CA LYS A 138 -2.80 13.70 -11.26
C LYS A 138 -1.79 14.62 -10.60
N TRP A 139 -1.33 14.26 -9.41
CA TRP A 139 -0.32 14.95 -8.62
C TRP A 139 0.24 14.04 -7.51
N ASN A 140 1.28 14.50 -6.80
CA ASN A 140 1.74 13.84 -5.57
C ASN A 140 0.63 13.81 -4.53
N PHE A 141 0.61 12.79 -3.68
CA PHE A 141 -0.40 12.54 -2.64
C PHE A 141 -1.82 12.23 -3.18
N HIS A 142 -1.91 11.70 -4.39
CA HIS A 142 -3.11 11.01 -4.83
C HIS A 142 -3.23 9.67 -4.08
N LYS A 143 -4.45 9.27 -3.71
CA LYS A 143 -4.68 8.11 -2.86
C LYS A 143 -5.63 7.13 -3.51
N PHE A 144 -5.34 5.83 -3.34
CA PHE A 144 -6.26 4.74 -3.65
C PHE A 144 -6.50 3.94 -2.38
N LEU A 145 -7.74 3.81 -1.95
CA LEU A 145 -8.13 2.94 -0.86
C LEU A 145 -8.57 1.60 -1.46
N ILE A 146 -7.88 0.53 -1.12
CA ILE A 146 -8.25 -0.84 -1.44
C ILE A 146 -8.92 -1.40 -0.18
N THR A 147 -10.20 -1.74 -0.28
CA THR A 147 -10.98 -2.29 0.82
C THR A 147 -10.75 -3.78 0.98
N LYS A 148 -11.13 -4.38 2.10
CA LYS A 148 -10.96 -5.82 2.35
C LYS A 148 -11.71 -6.71 1.35
N ASP A 149 -12.82 -6.23 0.81
CA ASP A 149 -13.62 -6.92 -0.23
C ASP A 149 -13.10 -6.65 -1.66
N GLY A 150 -12.00 -5.88 -1.79
CA GLY A 150 -11.34 -5.61 -3.06
C GLY A 150 -11.91 -4.42 -3.85
N GLU A 151 -12.86 -3.66 -3.30
CA GLU A 151 -13.27 -2.38 -3.92
C GLU A 151 -12.11 -1.38 -3.88
N ILE A 152 -12.00 -0.53 -4.90
CA ILE A 152 -10.96 0.52 -4.95
C ILE A 152 -11.61 1.88 -5.07
N LYS A 153 -11.38 2.75 -4.08
CA LYS A 153 -11.83 4.15 -4.06
C LYS A 153 -10.65 5.07 -4.29
N SER A 154 -10.83 6.09 -5.14
CA SER A 154 -9.77 7.05 -5.48
C SER A 154 -10.05 8.41 -4.84
N PHE A 155 -9.00 9.03 -4.28
CA PHE A 155 -9.06 10.36 -3.69
C PHE A 155 -7.96 11.26 -4.26
N SER A 156 -8.35 12.42 -4.75
CA SER A 156 -7.41 13.39 -5.30
C SER A 156 -6.42 13.89 -4.22
N HIS A 157 -5.28 14.40 -4.64
CA HIS A 157 -4.28 15.02 -3.77
C HIS A 157 -4.81 16.17 -2.92
N LYS A 158 -5.91 16.82 -3.35
CA LYS A 158 -6.56 17.93 -2.65
C LYS A 158 -7.44 17.49 -1.48
N ILE A 159 -7.72 16.20 -1.38
CA ILE A 159 -8.46 15.61 -0.27
C ILE A 159 -7.43 15.15 0.75
N ASP A 160 -7.40 15.78 1.91
CA ASP A 160 -6.47 15.43 2.97
C ASP A 160 -6.71 14.01 3.49
N PRO A 161 -5.67 13.29 3.95
CA PRO A 161 -5.84 11.97 4.54
C PRO A 161 -6.83 11.92 5.71
N LEU A 162 -6.94 12.99 6.51
CA LEU A 162 -7.87 13.08 7.63
C LEU A 162 -9.25 13.65 7.26
N ASP A 163 -9.52 13.91 5.99
CA ASP A 163 -10.85 14.29 5.52
C ASP A 163 -11.90 13.20 5.85
N GLU A 164 -13.09 13.58 6.24
CA GLU A 164 -14.17 12.66 6.63
C GLU A 164 -14.48 11.61 5.56
N ARG A 165 -14.32 11.96 4.28
CA ARG A 165 -14.52 11.03 3.15
C ARG A 165 -13.51 9.89 3.15
N VAL A 166 -12.25 10.18 3.49
CA VAL A 166 -11.17 9.17 3.56
C VAL A 166 -11.34 8.34 4.83
N VAL A 167 -11.49 9.03 5.98
CA VAL A 167 -11.65 8.37 7.29
C VAL A 167 -12.88 7.49 7.31
N GLY A 168 -14.03 7.97 6.81
CA GLY A 168 -15.28 7.20 6.74
C GLY A 168 -15.12 5.95 5.86
N ALA A 169 -14.53 6.10 4.67
CA ALA A 169 -14.30 4.94 3.79
C ALA A 169 -13.36 3.89 4.40
N ILE A 170 -12.34 4.31 5.18
CA ILE A 170 -11.48 3.39 5.92
C ILE A 170 -12.29 2.66 7.01
N GLN A 171 -13.09 3.40 7.79
CA GLN A 171 -13.92 2.82 8.86
C GLN A 171 -14.97 1.83 8.33
N ASP A 172 -15.62 2.17 7.21
CA ASP A 172 -16.59 1.28 6.56
C ASP A 172 -15.91 -0.04 6.13
N SER A 173 -14.72 0.04 5.52
CA SER A 173 -13.98 -1.14 5.10
C SER A 173 -13.44 -1.99 6.26
N ILE A 174 -13.05 -1.39 7.38
CA ILE A 174 -12.58 -2.12 8.56
C ILE A 174 -13.73 -2.88 9.25
N ASN A 175 -14.94 -2.34 9.21
CA ASN A 175 -16.11 -2.87 9.88
C ASN A 175 -16.92 -3.87 9.02
N SER A 176 -16.55 -4.03 7.75
CA SER A 176 -17.16 -5.02 6.84
C SER A 176 -16.54 -6.41 7.03
#